data_81be75c26892a7b57d1e61b265710dae
#
_entry.id   81be75c26892a7b57d1e61b265710dae
#
_cell.length_a   1.000
_cell.length_b   1.000
_cell.length_c   1.000
_cell.angle_alpha   90.00
_cell.angle_beta   90.00
_cell.angle_gamma   90.00
#
_symmetry.space_group_name_H-M   'P 1'
#
loop_
_entity.id
_entity.type
_entity.pdbx_description
1 polymer ?
#
loop_
_entity_poly.entity_id
_entity_poly.type
_entity_poly.pdbx_seq_one_letter_code
_entity_poly.pdbx_strand_id
1 'polypeptide(L)'
;MLFRSKDDIWRDFFYTELMTGLRRGEICALMWRDFDAKAGTLGISRTLHSKGQGIYALGDTKTSQGNRTIILPESVAALLRARKKISISQWIFPQPTSPELPMNPGTAYRRLKTLLEEAELPSIRFHDLRHTFATHALTSGVDAKTLAGILGHTNASFTLDTYTHVTPDMREAAGGIVGGFMEDLFGKELKPWQRNEKQATD
;
A
#
# COMPACT_ATOMS: atom_id res chain seq x y z
N MET A 1 -1.41 17.64 -9.73
CA MET A 1 -0.27 18.31 -10.40
C MET A 1 1.04 17.50 -10.34
N LEU A 2 1.23 16.63 -9.37
CA LEU A 2 2.43 15.77 -9.19
C LEU A 2 2.77 14.85 -10.41
N PHE A 3 1.88 14.69 -11.38
CA PHE A 3 1.97 13.67 -12.44
C PHE A 3 1.96 14.22 -13.88
N ARG A 4 2.37 15.48 -14.09
CA ARG A 4 2.29 16.12 -15.42
C ARG A 4 3.45 15.84 -16.39
N SER A 5 4.60 15.33 -15.93
CA SER A 5 5.73 15.00 -16.82
C SER A 5 5.64 13.56 -17.32
N LYS A 6 5.58 13.36 -18.64
CA LYS A 6 5.44 12.03 -19.25
C LYS A 6 6.65 11.10 -19.05
N ASP A 7 7.82 11.65 -18.76
CA ASP A 7 9.10 10.91 -18.68
C ASP A 7 9.81 11.05 -17.33
N ASP A 8 9.07 11.45 -16.29
CA ASP A 8 9.66 11.69 -14.98
C ASP A 8 9.69 10.40 -14.14
N ILE A 9 10.91 9.91 -13.87
CA ILE A 9 11.14 8.79 -12.95
C ILE A 9 10.47 9.02 -11.58
N TRP A 10 10.38 10.27 -11.13
CA TRP A 10 9.78 10.63 -9.86
C TRP A 10 8.27 10.46 -9.82
N ARG A 11 7.60 10.75 -10.94
CA ARG A 11 6.17 10.47 -11.10
C ARG A 11 5.91 8.97 -10.90
N ASP A 12 6.66 8.13 -11.60
CA ASP A 12 6.48 6.68 -11.56
C ASP A 12 6.86 6.11 -10.20
N PHE A 13 7.90 6.67 -9.57
CA PHE A 13 8.34 6.31 -8.23
C PHE A 13 7.25 6.61 -7.18
N PHE A 14 6.76 7.84 -7.12
CA PHE A 14 5.76 8.23 -6.12
C PHE A 14 4.38 7.63 -6.40
N TYR A 15 4.03 7.43 -7.67
CA TYR A 15 2.82 6.68 -8.03
C TYR A 15 2.89 5.24 -7.50
N THR A 16 4.00 4.55 -7.74
CA THR A 16 4.21 3.19 -7.24
C THR A 16 4.17 3.17 -5.70
N GLU A 17 4.80 4.13 -5.04
CA GLU A 17 4.78 4.22 -3.57
C GLU A 17 3.37 4.38 -3.02
N LEU A 18 2.58 5.31 -3.55
CA LEU A 18 1.20 5.56 -3.14
C LEU A 18 0.27 4.38 -3.40
N MET A 19 0.53 3.58 -4.44
CA MET A 19 -0.31 2.44 -4.82
C MET A 19 0.11 1.11 -4.17
N THR A 20 1.24 1.07 -3.46
CA THR A 20 1.77 -0.15 -2.85
C THR A 20 2.06 -0.03 -1.36
N GLY A 21 2.21 1.18 -0.86
CA GLY A 21 2.55 1.46 0.54
C GLY A 21 3.89 0.87 0.98
N LEU A 22 4.87 0.72 0.08
CA LEU A 22 6.18 0.19 0.39
C LEU A 22 6.93 1.09 1.38
N ARG A 23 7.88 0.53 2.14
CA ARG A 23 8.80 1.37 2.91
C ARG A 23 9.78 2.08 1.98
N ARG A 24 10.17 3.31 2.30
CA ARG A 24 11.12 4.10 1.50
C ARG A 24 12.36 3.31 1.05
N GLY A 25 12.95 2.55 1.97
CA GLY A 25 14.11 1.72 1.64
C GLY A 25 13.79 0.54 0.75
N GLU A 26 12.58 -0.02 0.83
CA GLU A 26 12.11 -1.13 -0.01
C GLU A 26 11.92 -0.67 -1.46
N ILE A 27 11.15 0.39 -1.70
CA ILE A 27 10.92 0.90 -3.07
C ILE A 27 12.23 1.34 -3.74
N CYS A 28 13.16 1.94 -2.99
CA CYS A 28 14.47 2.32 -3.50
C CYS A 28 15.35 1.12 -3.86
N ALA A 29 15.11 -0.06 -3.29
CA ALA A 29 15.91 -1.27 -3.48
C ALA A 29 15.31 -2.26 -4.50
N LEU A 30 14.23 -1.89 -5.19
CA LEU A 30 13.54 -2.75 -6.16
C LEU A 30 14.39 -2.97 -7.42
N MET A 31 14.48 -4.23 -7.84
CA MET A 31 15.13 -4.65 -9.08
C MET A 31 14.11 -5.24 -10.07
N TRP A 32 14.44 -5.23 -11.35
CA TRP A 32 13.59 -5.85 -12.38
C TRP A 32 13.39 -7.36 -12.21
N ARG A 33 14.29 -8.05 -11.53
CA ARG A 33 14.14 -9.47 -11.18
C ARG A 33 13.07 -9.72 -10.11
N ASP A 34 12.65 -8.69 -9.38
CA ASP A 34 11.60 -8.77 -8.37
C ASP A 34 10.21 -8.63 -8.97
N PHE A 35 10.12 -8.15 -10.21
CA PHE A 35 8.86 -7.92 -10.90
C PHE A 35 8.55 -9.05 -11.89
N ASP A 36 7.52 -9.82 -11.59
CA ASP A 36 6.91 -10.75 -12.55
C ASP A 36 5.89 -9.99 -13.41
N ALA A 37 6.29 -9.66 -14.64
CA ALA A 37 5.47 -8.90 -15.55
C ALA A 37 4.24 -9.68 -16.05
N LYS A 38 4.29 -11.03 -16.05
CA LYS A 38 3.18 -11.87 -16.48
C LYS A 38 2.15 -12.02 -15.37
N ALA A 39 2.59 -12.30 -14.14
CA ALA A 39 1.72 -12.46 -13.00
C ALA A 39 1.26 -11.09 -12.42
N GLY A 40 1.91 -9.97 -12.76
CA GLY A 40 1.63 -8.66 -12.15
C GLY A 40 1.99 -8.61 -10.68
N THR A 41 3.04 -9.32 -10.27
CA THR A 41 3.46 -9.41 -8.87
C THR A 41 4.82 -8.78 -8.63
N LEU A 42 5.07 -8.33 -7.42
CA LEU A 42 6.32 -7.70 -6.98
C LEU A 42 6.82 -8.35 -5.70
N GLY A 43 8.01 -8.94 -5.74
CA GLY A 43 8.71 -9.50 -4.60
C GLY A 43 9.46 -8.42 -3.81
N ILE A 44 9.26 -8.37 -2.52
CA ILE A 44 9.95 -7.45 -1.61
C ILE A 44 10.89 -8.29 -0.72
N SER A 45 12.18 -8.26 -0.99
CA SER A 45 13.16 -9.07 -0.27
C SER A 45 14.32 -8.27 0.30
N ARG A 46 14.44 -6.99 -0.08
CA ARG A 46 15.57 -6.15 0.32
C ARG A 46 15.16 -4.72 0.60
N THR A 47 16.04 -3.99 1.26
CA THR A 47 15.84 -2.58 1.60
C THR A 47 17.17 -1.86 1.68
N LEU A 48 17.16 -0.56 1.45
CA LEU A 48 18.31 0.31 1.69
C LEU A 48 18.26 0.86 3.12
N HIS A 49 19.23 0.50 3.92
CA HIS A 49 19.40 0.96 5.29
C HIS A 49 20.36 2.15 5.36
N SER A 50 20.01 3.16 6.16
CA SER A 50 20.93 4.26 6.46
C SER A 50 22.11 3.77 7.31
N LYS A 51 23.31 4.18 6.93
CA LYS A 51 24.57 4.01 7.68
C LYS A 51 25.05 5.32 8.33
N GLY A 52 24.21 6.35 8.29
CA GLY A 52 24.57 7.71 8.70
C GLY A 52 25.15 8.53 7.56
N GLN A 53 25.27 9.84 7.75
CA GLN A 53 25.88 10.81 6.82
C GLN A 53 25.41 10.70 5.36
N GLY A 54 24.15 10.29 5.13
CA GLY A 54 23.61 10.11 3.77
C GLY A 54 24.05 8.84 3.04
N ILE A 55 24.82 7.97 3.69
CA ILE A 55 25.28 6.70 3.15
C ILE A 55 24.19 5.64 3.40
N TYR A 56 23.91 4.82 2.39
CA TYR A 56 22.96 3.71 2.47
C TYR A 56 23.61 2.41 2.02
N ALA A 57 23.29 1.33 2.70
CA ALA A 57 23.72 -0.02 2.34
C ALA A 57 22.49 -0.88 2.01
N LEU A 58 22.64 -1.69 0.98
CA LEU A 58 21.66 -2.72 0.64
C LEU A 58 21.73 -3.83 1.70
N GLY A 59 20.58 -4.26 2.17
CA GLY A 59 20.45 -5.37 3.11
C GLY A 59 19.12 -6.08 2.90
N ASP A 60 19.01 -7.26 3.46
CA ASP A 60 17.77 -8.00 3.49
C ASP A 60 16.73 -7.30 4.38
N THR A 61 15.47 -7.58 4.15
CA THR A 61 14.42 -7.14 5.07
C THR A 61 14.66 -7.78 6.44
N LYS A 62 14.61 -6.98 7.51
CA LYS A 62 15.02 -7.38 8.89
C LYS A 62 14.25 -8.57 9.46
N THR A 63 13.15 -8.97 8.86
CA THR A 63 12.27 -10.03 9.37
C THR A 63 11.83 -10.94 8.21
N SER A 64 11.52 -12.20 8.52
CA SER A 64 10.94 -13.14 7.56
C SER A 64 9.64 -12.61 6.92
N GLN A 65 8.87 -11.82 7.66
CA GLN A 65 7.65 -11.17 7.17
C GLN A 65 7.93 -9.93 6.29
N GLY A 66 9.16 -9.40 6.31
CA GLY A 66 9.63 -8.42 5.35
C GLY A 66 9.74 -9.00 3.95
N ASN A 67 10.08 -10.29 3.83
CA ASN A 67 10.05 -11.03 2.58
C ASN A 67 8.60 -11.38 2.23
N ARG A 68 8.06 -10.68 1.24
CA ARG A 68 6.68 -10.85 0.80
C ARG A 68 6.56 -10.60 -0.69
N THR A 69 5.52 -11.18 -1.28
CA THR A 69 5.09 -10.87 -2.65
C THR A 69 3.76 -10.14 -2.58
N ILE A 70 3.68 -9.01 -3.28
CA ILE A 70 2.44 -8.24 -3.41
C ILE A 70 1.91 -8.36 -4.82
N ILE A 71 0.59 -8.43 -4.96
CA ILE A 71 -0.10 -8.32 -6.24
C ILE A 71 -0.26 -6.83 -6.53
N LEU A 72 0.21 -6.39 -7.70
CA LEU A 72 0.14 -4.99 -8.09
C LEU A 72 -1.23 -4.67 -8.71
N PRO A 73 -1.78 -3.47 -8.44
CA PRO A 73 -2.84 -2.93 -9.27
C PRO A 73 -2.41 -2.90 -10.74
N GLU A 74 -3.32 -3.19 -11.66
CA GLU A 74 -2.97 -3.27 -13.11
C GLU A 74 -2.35 -1.98 -13.62
N SER A 75 -2.77 -0.82 -13.12
CA SER A 75 -2.17 0.47 -13.46
C SER A 75 -0.67 0.55 -13.14
N VAL A 76 -0.25 -0.01 -11.99
CA VAL A 76 1.17 -0.08 -11.59
C VAL A 76 1.89 -1.13 -12.41
N ALA A 77 1.28 -2.30 -12.60
CA ALA A 77 1.89 -3.36 -13.41
C ALA A 77 2.12 -2.93 -14.86
N ALA A 78 1.16 -2.25 -15.48
CA ALA A 78 1.28 -1.66 -16.81
C ALA A 78 2.38 -0.60 -16.88
N LEU A 79 2.46 0.29 -15.88
CA LEU A 79 3.53 1.27 -15.74
C LEU A 79 4.90 0.60 -15.70
N LEU A 80 5.07 -0.41 -14.85
CA LEU A 80 6.34 -1.12 -14.72
C LEU A 80 6.70 -1.92 -15.97
N ARG A 81 5.71 -2.53 -16.67
CA ARG A 81 5.96 -3.18 -17.97
C ARG A 81 6.47 -2.18 -19.02
N ALA A 82 5.88 -0.98 -19.08
CA ALA A 82 6.33 0.07 -19.97
C ALA A 82 7.74 0.54 -19.66
N ARG A 83 8.04 0.81 -18.39
CA ARG A 83 9.39 1.19 -17.94
C ARG A 83 10.44 0.12 -18.22
N LYS A 84 10.12 -1.16 -18.01
CA LYS A 84 11.05 -2.28 -18.23
C LYS A 84 11.56 -2.33 -19.66
N LYS A 85 10.73 -1.95 -20.65
CA LYS A 85 11.10 -1.94 -22.07
C LYS A 85 12.20 -0.93 -22.43
N ILE A 86 12.30 0.15 -21.68
CA ILE A 86 13.23 1.26 -21.93
C ILE A 86 14.35 1.34 -20.87
N SER A 87 14.32 0.49 -19.85
CA SER A 87 15.28 0.54 -18.76
C SER A 87 16.62 -0.07 -19.19
N ILE A 88 17.70 0.66 -18.93
CA ILE A 88 19.09 0.19 -19.08
C ILE A 88 19.70 -0.22 -17.73
N SER A 89 18.96 -0.05 -16.63
CA SER A 89 19.39 -0.33 -15.26
C SER A 89 18.84 -1.67 -14.79
N GLN A 90 19.52 -2.32 -13.84
CA GLN A 90 18.96 -3.45 -13.09
C GLN A 90 17.87 -3.03 -12.07
N TRP A 91 17.87 -1.74 -11.68
CA TRP A 91 16.96 -1.17 -10.70
C TRP A 91 15.66 -0.71 -11.38
N ILE A 92 14.51 -0.92 -10.73
CA ILE A 92 13.23 -0.38 -11.22
C ILE A 92 13.28 1.15 -11.16
N PHE A 93 13.84 1.67 -10.07
CA PHE A 93 14.05 3.10 -9.86
C PHE A 93 15.54 3.37 -9.61
N PRO A 94 16.32 3.57 -10.66
CA PRO A 94 17.72 3.94 -10.54
C PRO A 94 17.88 5.39 -10.08
N GLN A 95 19.06 5.73 -9.61
CA GLN A 95 19.43 7.12 -9.37
C GLN A 95 19.51 7.86 -10.71
N PRO A 96 18.88 9.05 -10.87
CA PRO A 96 18.82 9.76 -12.16
C PRO A 96 20.18 10.06 -12.80
N THR A 97 21.19 10.37 -11.98
CA THR A 97 22.54 10.71 -12.43
C THR A 97 23.50 9.52 -12.53
N SER A 98 23.09 8.34 -12.02
CA SER A 98 23.95 7.15 -11.90
C SER A 98 23.06 5.90 -12.01
N PRO A 99 22.70 5.49 -13.24
CA PRO A 99 21.74 4.40 -13.46
C PRO A 99 22.17 3.03 -12.93
N GLU A 100 23.45 2.86 -12.68
CA GLU A 100 24.04 1.66 -12.05
C GLU A 100 23.72 1.56 -10.55
N LEU A 101 23.33 2.68 -9.91
CA LEU A 101 22.99 2.75 -8.50
C LEU A 101 21.48 2.77 -8.27
N PRO A 102 21.00 2.22 -7.13
CA PRO A 102 19.61 2.33 -6.73
C PRO A 102 19.26 3.77 -6.36
N MET A 103 17.98 4.11 -6.38
CA MET A 103 17.49 5.40 -5.90
C MET A 103 17.95 5.64 -4.47
N ASN A 104 18.63 6.74 -4.23
CA ASN A 104 19.05 7.11 -2.88
C ASN A 104 17.83 7.57 -2.05
N PRO A 105 17.54 6.92 -0.89
CA PRO A 105 16.37 7.27 -0.06
C PRO A 105 16.37 8.72 0.45
N GLY A 106 17.55 9.32 0.65
CA GLY A 106 17.67 10.73 1.01
C GLY A 106 17.30 11.65 -0.14
N THR A 107 17.67 11.28 -1.38
CA THR A 107 17.30 12.02 -2.59
C THR A 107 15.79 11.91 -2.84
N ALA A 108 15.20 10.73 -2.67
CA ALA A 108 13.75 10.55 -2.77
C ALA A 108 13.00 11.41 -1.74
N TYR A 109 13.51 11.47 -0.50
CA TYR A 109 12.90 12.33 0.52
C TYR A 109 12.98 13.82 0.16
N ARG A 110 14.15 14.31 -0.29
CA ARG A 110 14.30 15.72 -0.71
C ARG A 110 13.37 16.04 -1.88
N ARG A 111 13.29 15.16 -2.88
CA ARG A 111 12.41 15.36 -4.04
C ARG A 111 10.93 15.40 -3.64
N LEU A 112 10.49 14.57 -2.68
CA LEU A 112 9.14 14.68 -2.14
C LEU A 112 8.87 16.08 -1.57
N LYS A 113 9.81 16.61 -0.76
CA LYS A 113 9.66 17.95 -0.17
C LYS A 113 9.54 19.03 -1.24
N THR A 114 10.42 19.02 -2.24
CA THR A 114 10.36 19.96 -3.37
C THR A 114 9.03 19.88 -4.12
N LEU A 115 8.53 18.64 -4.41
CA LEU A 115 7.27 18.47 -5.11
C LEU A 115 6.05 18.96 -4.30
N LEU A 116 6.07 18.78 -2.99
CA LEU A 116 5.01 19.31 -2.12
C LEU A 116 5.03 20.84 -2.09
N GLU A 117 6.21 21.44 -2.01
CA GLU A 117 6.40 22.88 -2.06
C GLU A 117 5.97 23.46 -3.41
N GLU A 118 6.42 22.89 -4.53
CA GLU A 118 6.00 23.26 -5.88
C GLU A 118 4.48 23.14 -6.11
N ALA A 119 3.82 22.24 -5.39
CA ALA A 119 2.38 22.01 -5.46
C ALA A 119 1.57 22.80 -4.41
N GLU A 120 2.24 23.63 -3.59
CA GLU A 120 1.62 24.37 -2.47
C GLU A 120 0.88 23.47 -1.48
N LEU A 121 1.38 22.22 -1.29
CA LEU A 121 0.81 21.24 -0.37
C LEU A 121 1.54 21.24 0.98
N PRO A 122 0.85 20.86 2.06
CA PRO A 122 1.47 20.70 3.37
C PRO A 122 2.66 19.75 3.33
N SER A 123 3.71 20.08 4.07
CA SER A 123 4.88 19.24 4.20
C SER A 123 4.58 17.99 5.03
N ILE A 124 4.69 16.81 4.43
CA ILE A 124 4.49 15.51 5.08
C ILE A 124 5.80 14.72 5.14
N ARG A 125 5.87 13.71 6.01
CA ARG A 125 6.99 12.76 6.05
C ARG A 125 6.85 11.76 4.90
N PHE A 126 7.94 11.15 4.47
CA PHE A 126 7.87 10.09 3.44
C PHE A 126 6.98 8.91 3.88
N HIS A 127 7.02 8.58 5.15
CA HIS A 127 6.22 7.47 5.70
C HIS A 127 4.71 7.74 5.67
N ASP A 128 4.30 9.01 5.61
CA ASP A 128 2.90 9.38 5.52
C ASP A 128 2.25 8.97 4.19
N LEU A 129 3.04 8.78 3.11
CA LEU A 129 2.55 8.19 1.86
C LEU A 129 2.04 6.75 2.08
N ARG A 130 2.79 5.96 2.85
CA ARG A 130 2.39 4.61 3.24
C ARG A 130 1.18 4.62 4.18
N HIS A 131 1.09 5.59 5.10
CA HIS A 131 -0.10 5.77 5.94
C HIS A 131 -1.33 6.09 5.08
N THR A 132 -1.19 6.94 4.07
CA THR A 132 -2.26 7.25 3.11
C THR A 132 -2.74 5.98 2.41
N PHE A 133 -1.83 5.17 1.85
CA PHE A 133 -2.17 3.87 1.26
C PHE A 133 -2.95 2.99 2.24
N ALA A 134 -2.42 2.82 3.46
CA ALA A 134 -3.03 1.95 4.45
C ALA A 134 -4.44 2.40 4.87
N THR A 135 -4.63 3.70 5.08
CA THR A 135 -5.94 4.27 5.43
C THR A 135 -6.94 4.05 4.29
N HIS A 136 -6.57 4.36 3.05
CA HIS A 136 -7.45 4.16 1.90
C HIS A 136 -7.77 2.67 1.67
N ALA A 137 -6.81 1.77 1.84
CA ALA A 137 -7.07 0.33 1.72
C ALA A 137 -8.10 -0.16 2.75
N LEU A 138 -7.96 0.26 4.02
CA LEU A 138 -8.94 -0.09 5.06
C LEU A 138 -10.32 0.50 4.80
N THR A 139 -10.40 1.78 4.44
CA THR A 139 -11.68 2.43 4.13
C THR A 139 -12.36 1.85 2.88
N SER A 140 -11.57 1.26 1.98
CA SER A 140 -12.07 0.52 0.81
C SER A 140 -12.42 -0.94 1.09
N GLY A 141 -12.35 -1.39 2.35
CA GLY A 141 -12.81 -2.71 2.77
C GLY A 141 -11.73 -3.81 2.81
N VAL A 142 -10.45 -3.48 2.60
CA VAL A 142 -9.36 -4.44 2.80
C VAL A 142 -9.24 -4.74 4.30
N ASP A 143 -9.32 -6.02 4.69
CA ASP A 143 -9.18 -6.40 6.09
C ASP A 143 -7.77 -6.14 6.64
N ALA A 144 -7.69 -5.86 7.95
CA ALA A 144 -6.46 -5.44 8.58
C ALA A 144 -5.33 -6.50 8.55
N LYS A 145 -5.68 -7.79 8.52
CA LYS A 145 -4.71 -8.90 8.44
C LYS A 145 -4.09 -8.98 7.05
N THR A 146 -4.91 -8.88 6.01
CA THR A 146 -4.45 -8.79 4.61
C THR A 146 -3.58 -7.55 4.41
N LEU A 147 -4.02 -6.39 4.90
CA LEU A 147 -3.23 -5.16 4.82
C LEU A 147 -1.89 -5.27 5.56
N ALA A 148 -1.87 -5.87 6.76
CA ALA A 148 -0.62 -6.13 7.48
C ALA A 148 0.34 -7.01 6.67
N GLY A 149 -0.18 -8.02 5.97
CA GLY A 149 0.60 -8.85 5.04
C GLY A 149 1.17 -8.05 3.88
N ILE A 150 0.36 -7.23 3.21
CA ILE A 150 0.81 -6.36 2.10
C ILE A 150 1.91 -5.41 2.58
N LEU A 151 1.72 -4.79 3.74
CA LEU A 151 2.66 -3.86 4.32
C LEU A 151 3.91 -4.54 4.91
N GLY A 152 3.88 -5.85 5.19
CA GLY A 152 4.97 -6.57 5.87
C GLY A 152 5.14 -6.10 7.32
N HIS A 153 4.03 -5.96 8.04
CA HIS A 153 4.03 -5.77 9.49
C HIS A 153 4.17 -7.11 10.20
N THR A 154 5.01 -7.16 11.22
CA THR A 154 5.24 -8.37 12.02
C THR A 154 4.05 -8.73 12.90
N ASN A 155 3.19 -7.75 13.20
CA ASN A 155 1.99 -7.94 14.00
C ASN A 155 0.81 -7.16 13.38
N ALA A 156 -0.29 -7.87 13.12
CA ALA A 156 -1.53 -7.26 12.64
C ALA A 156 -2.12 -6.26 13.65
N SER A 157 -1.87 -6.44 14.96
CA SER A 157 -2.29 -5.48 16.00
C SER A 157 -1.71 -4.08 15.74
N PHE A 158 -0.46 -3.98 15.25
CA PHE A 158 0.12 -2.68 14.90
C PHE A 158 -0.68 -1.98 13.77
N THR A 159 -1.17 -2.73 12.79
CA THR A 159 -2.04 -2.19 11.73
C THR A 159 -3.38 -1.76 12.31
N LEU A 160 -3.97 -2.56 13.18
CA LEU A 160 -5.19 -2.22 13.88
C LEU A 160 -5.01 -0.96 14.74
N ASP A 161 -4.04 -0.92 15.64
CA ASP A 161 -3.81 0.20 16.57
C ASP A 161 -3.49 1.52 15.84
N THR A 162 -2.80 1.43 14.71
CA THR A 162 -2.37 2.62 13.95
C THR A 162 -3.47 3.18 13.06
N TYR A 163 -4.36 2.32 12.52
CA TYR A 163 -5.29 2.70 11.45
C TYR A 163 -6.77 2.52 11.81
N THR A 164 -7.11 1.89 12.94
CA THR A 164 -8.51 1.66 13.32
C THR A 164 -9.13 2.82 14.10
N HIS A 165 -9.10 3.99 13.56
CA HIS A 165 -10.22 4.88 13.80
C HIS A 165 -11.35 4.44 12.87
N VAL A 166 -12.28 3.61 13.40
CA VAL A 166 -13.48 3.19 12.67
C VAL A 166 -14.24 4.45 12.26
N THR A 167 -14.16 4.81 10.98
CA THR A 167 -14.87 5.97 10.46
C THR A 167 -16.38 5.68 10.43
N PRO A 168 -17.25 6.71 10.47
CA PRO A 168 -18.70 6.52 10.28
C PRO A 168 -19.02 5.71 9.02
N ASP A 169 -18.32 5.98 7.91
CA ASP A 169 -18.49 5.30 6.61
C ASP A 169 -18.17 3.81 6.69
N MET A 170 -17.14 3.43 7.49
CA MET A 170 -16.82 2.00 7.72
C MET A 170 -17.91 1.28 8.50
N ARG A 171 -18.59 1.96 9.46
CA ARG A 171 -19.71 1.38 10.21
C ARG A 171 -20.93 1.19 9.32
N GLU A 172 -21.23 2.16 8.46
CA GLU A 172 -22.33 2.10 7.51
C GLU A 172 -22.10 0.97 6.49
N ALA A 173 -20.91 0.88 5.91
CA ALA A 173 -20.54 -0.21 5.00
C ALA A 173 -20.64 -1.59 5.68
N ALA A 174 -20.15 -1.72 6.91
CA ALA A 174 -20.27 -2.95 7.69
C ALA A 174 -21.74 -3.31 7.99
N GLY A 175 -22.57 -2.31 8.34
CA GLY A 175 -24.00 -2.48 8.51
C GLY A 175 -24.69 -2.99 7.26
N GLY A 176 -24.33 -2.45 6.09
CA GLY A 176 -24.84 -2.91 4.79
C GLY A 176 -24.46 -4.35 4.46
N ILE A 177 -23.19 -4.72 4.69
CA ILE A 177 -22.71 -6.10 4.47
C ILE A 177 -23.44 -7.10 5.37
N VAL A 178 -23.55 -6.79 6.68
CA VAL A 178 -24.25 -7.64 7.64
C VAL A 178 -25.74 -7.70 7.30
N GLY A 179 -26.34 -6.57 6.93
CA GLY A 179 -27.75 -6.50 6.51
C GLY A 179 -28.02 -7.38 5.29
N GLY A 180 -27.21 -7.26 4.24
CA GLY A 180 -27.32 -8.08 3.03
C GLY A 180 -27.19 -9.58 3.31
N PHE A 181 -26.19 -9.97 4.09
CA PHE A 181 -25.99 -11.36 4.52
C PHE A 181 -27.21 -11.90 5.31
N MET A 182 -27.77 -11.09 6.21
CA MET A 182 -28.93 -11.48 6.99
C MET A 182 -30.19 -11.57 6.12
N GLU A 183 -30.38 -10.66 5.15
CA GLU A 183 -31.48 -10.72 4.19
C GLU A 183 -31.42 -11.98 3.32
N ASP A 184 -30.21 -12.39 2.91
CA ASP A 184 -29.98 -13.62 2.12
C ASP A 184 -30.33 -14.88 2.92
N LEU A 185 -30.02 -14.90 4.23
CA LEU A 185 -30.27 -16.06 5.09
C LEU A 185 -31.70 -16.14 5.59
N PHE A 186 -32.33 -15.02 5.93
CA PHE A 186 -33.60 -14.96 6.64
C PHE A 186 -34.73 -14.30 5.86
N GLY A 187 -34.46 -13.76 4.66
CA GLY A 187 -35.41 -12.98 3.87
C GLY A 187 -35.52 -11.52 4.35
N LYS A 188 -36.12 -10.68 3.52
CA LYS A 188 -36.22 -9.22 3.73
C LYS A 188 -37.10 -8.80 4.90
N GLU A 189 -37.95 -9.67 5.40
CA GLU A 189 -38.87 -9.35 6.51
C GLU A 189 -38.76 -10.40 7.62
N LEU A 190 -38.02 -10.07 8.69
CA LEU A 190 -38.12 -10.76 9.96
C LEU A 190 -39.37 -10.27 10.71
N LYS A 191 -40.39 -11.12 10.77
CA LYS A 191 -41.54 -10.81 11.60
C LYS A 191 -41.15 -10.86 13.08
N PRO A 192 -41.57 -9.85 13.91
CA PRO A 192 -41.34 -9.90 15.35
C PRO A 192 -41.91 -11.19 15.95
N TRP A 193 -41.15 -11.81 16.86
CA TRP A 193 -41.64 -12.99 17.56
C TRP A 193 -42.91 -12.62 18.34
N GLN A 194 -44.01 -13.28 18.02
CA GLN A 194 -45.27 -13.16 18.74
C GLN A 194 -45.40 -14.37 19.66
N ARG A 195 -45.55 -14.14 20.97
CA ARG A 195 -45.88 -15.19 21.93
C ARG A 195 -47.22 -15.77 21.58
N ASN A 196 -47.29 -17.07 21.27
CA ASN A 196 -48.53 -17.76 21.09
C ASN A 196 -49.27 -17.85 22.45
N GLU A 197 -50.29 -17.04 22.69
CA GLU A 197 -51.09 -17.05 23.90
C GLU A 197 -51.97 -18.30 24.04
N LYS A 198 -51.88 -19.28 23.13
CA LYS A 198 -52.73 -20.48 23.12
C LYS A 198 -52.19 -21.68 23.91
N GLN A 199 -51.11 -21.52 24.68
CA GLN A 199 -50.57 -22.61 25.55
C GLN A 199 -50.64 -22.31 27.05
N ALA A 200 -51.56 -21.46 27.51
CA ALA A 200 -51.72 -21.13 28.92
C ALA A 200 -53.16 -21.42 29.42
N THR A 201 -53.80 -22.49 28.91
CA THR A 201 -55.04 -23.04 29.49
C THR A 201 -55.00 -24.55 29.29
N ASP A 202 -54.41 -25.25 30.28
CA ASP A 202 -54.86 -26.51 30.86
C ASP A 202 -54.12 -26.72 32.19
#